data_5f5f5c940a6bd098277012306d97817f
#
_entry.id   5f5f5c940a6bd098277012306d97817f
#
_cell.length_a   1.000
_cell.length_b   1.000
_cell.length_c   1.000
_cell.angle_alpha   90.00
_cell.angle_beta   90.00
_cell.angle_gamma   90.00
#
_symmetry.space_group_name_H-M   'P 1'
#
loop_
_entity.id
_entity.type
_entity.pdbx_description
1 polymer ?
#
loop_
_entity_poly.entity_id
_entity_poly.type
_entity_poly.pdbx_seq_one_letter_code
_entity_poly.pdbx_strand_id
1 'polypeptide(L)'
;MESIIHDDIIDNETMRRQKDPFHVKYGYNTSVLTGDFVLGLILAISSRLDNARITKDLATTAMLMSEGEIIEGRLEESGDITFDDYLKVIEYKTATAFEVAARIGGIVANGTEEEIEALTGYGKNLGIAYQIRDDLLDWKNEEKLFNLLIKKSVDPRDGFNKMEELLKEYSEKARLFLRKIPDNEAKMNLEELIKFTSFKA
;
A
#
# COMPACT_ATOMS: atom_id res chain seq x y z
N MET A 1 4.92 -4.68 9.11
CA MET A 1 6.27 -4.88 9.72
C MET A 1 7.04 -5.98 9.02
N GLU A 2 6.41 -7.09 8.74
CA GLU A 2 7.03 -8.22 8.01
C GLU A 2 7.42 -7.82 6.58
N SER A 3 6.50 -7.24 5.80
CA SER A 3 6.78 -6.73 4.45
C SER A 3 7.97 -5.76 4.42
N ILE A 4 8.06 -4.82 5.36
CA ILE A 4 9.16 -3.86 5.45
C ILE A 4 10.53 -4.55 5.61
N ILE A 5 10.60 -5.69 6.32
CA ILE A 5 11.87 -6.43 6.48
C ILE A 5 12.30 -7.05 5.16
N HIS A 6 11.37 -7.61 4.41
CA HIS A 6 11.64 -8.19 3.10
C HIS A 6 11.92 -7.09 2.05
N ASP A 7 11.12 -6.01 2.02
CA ASP A 7 11.31 -4.86 1.12
C ASP A 7 12.71 -4.26 1.28
N ASP A 8 13.15 -3.99 2.53
CA ASP A 8 14.50 -3.46 2.78
C ASP A 8 15.61 -4.33 2.20
N ILE A 9 15.40 -5.66 2.12
CA ILE A 9 16.34 -6.60 1.53
C ILE A 9 16.28 -6.54 0.00
N ILE A 10 15.07 -6.54 -0.56
CA ILE A 10 14.83 -6.52 -2.01
C ILE A 10 15.36 -5.23 -2.62
N ASP A 11 15.08 -4.11 -1.97
CA ASP A 11 15.49 -2.76 -2.40
C ASP A 11 16.96 -2.44 -2.06
N ASN A 12 17.71 -3.36 -1.41
CA ASN A 12 19.06 -3.13 -0.90
C ASN A 12 19.19 -1.84 -0.08
N GLU A 13 18.17 -1.50 0.71
CA GLU A 13 18.14 -0.28 1.52
C GLU A 13 19.31 -0.24 2.50
N THR A 14 20.04 0.87 2.50
CA THR A 14 21.16 1.08 3.44
C THR A 14 20.80 1.89 4.66
N MET A 15 19.66 2.61 4.61
CA MET A 15 19.16 3.45 5.70
C MET A 15 17.65 3.60 5.63
N ARG A 16 16.95 3.30 6.73
CA ARG A 16 15.51 3.49 6.87
C ARG A 16 15.19 4.37 8.08
N ARG A 17 14.59 5.54 7.85
CA ARG A 17 14.24 6.50 8.93
C ARG A 17 15.40 6.82 9.84
N GLN A 18 16.58 7.08 9.27
CA GLN A 18 17.84 7.40 9.97
C GLN A 18 18.36 6.26 10.88
N LYS A 19 18.03 5.01 10.58
CA LYS A 19 18.50 3.81 11.27
C LYS A 19 18.93 2.76 10.26
N ASP A 20 19.82 1.88 10.70
CA ASP A 20 20.20 0.71 9.90
C ASP A 20 18.97 -0.20 9.69
N PRO A 21 18.67 -0.63 8.44
CA PRO A 21 17.69 -1.66 8.17
C PRO A 21 18.02 -2.95 8.90
N PHE A 22 17.01 -3.81 9.05
CA PHE A 22 17.16 -5.04 9.83
C PHE A 22 18.26 -5.95 9.28
N HIS A 23 18.39 -6.07 7.97
CA HIS A 23 19.39 -6.92 7.31
C HIS A 23 20.82 -6.37 7.44
N VAL A 24 21.00 -5.05 7.50
CA VAL A 24 22.30 -4.42 7.78
C VAL A 24 22.76 -4.73 9.21
N LYS A 25 21.82 -4.71 10.15
CA LYS A 25 22.13 -4.93 11.58
C LYS A 25 22.29 -6.40 11.96
N TYR A 26 21.47 -7.30 11.43
CA TYR A 26 21.38 -8.69 11.87
C TYR A 26 21.76 -9.71 10.79
N GLY A 27 22.06 -9.26 9.59
CA GLY A 27 22.42 -10.09 8.45
C GLY A 27 21.21 -10.59 7.65
N TYR A 28 21.47 -10.95 6.39
CA TYR A 28 20.47 -11.33 5.40
C TYR A 28 19.58 -12.50 5.85
N ASN A 29 20.21 -13.64 6.20
CA ASN A 29 19.47 -14.86 6.57
C ASN A 29 18.56 -14.64 7.77
N THR A 30 19.05 -13.93 8.81
CA THR A 30 18.26 -13.61 10.00
C THR A 30 17.06 -12.75 9.64
N SER A 31 17.23 -11.82 8.72
CA SER A 31 16.15 -10.90 8.31
C SER A 31 15.06 -11.63 7.55
N VAL A 32 15.41 -12.45 6.55
CA VAL A 32 14.44 -13.27 5.81
C VAL A 32 13.62 -14.14 6.78
N LEU A 33 14.31 -14.92 7.62
CA LEU A 33 13.64 -15.81 8.57
C LEU A 33 12.80 -15.06 9.61
N THR A 34 13.20 -13.83 9.98
CA THR A 34 12.40 -13.00 10.90
C THR A 34 11.13 -12.51 10.23
N GLY A 35 11.18 -12.09 8.96
CA GLY A 35 9.99 -11.73 8.17
C GLY A 35 9.01 -12.91 8.09
N ASP A 36 9.50 -14.10 7.70
CA ASP A 36 8.69 -15.32 7.62
C ASP A 36 8.07 -15.70 8.98
N PHE A 37 8.85 -15.58 10.06
CA PHE A 37 8.35 -15.81 11.40
C PHE A 37 7.23 -14.85 11.79
N VAL A 38 7.38 -13.56 11.49
CA VAL A 38 6.35 -12.53 11.78
C VAL A 38 5.08 -12.81 10.98
N LEU A 39 5.19 -13.18 9.69
CA LEU A 39 4.04 -13.58 8.87
C LEU A 39 3.33 -14.81 9.48
N GLY A 40 4.09 -15.84 9.83
CA GLY A 40 3.55 -17.03 10.52
C GLY A 40 2.85 -16.68 11.84
N LEU A 41 3.41 -15.74 12.61
CA LEU A 41 2.82 -15.26 13.86
C LEU A 41 1.48 -14.51 13.61
N ILE A 42 1.42 -13.66 12.59
CA ILE A 42 0.18 -12.94 12.20
C ILE A 42 -0.92 -13.96 11.87
N LEU A 43 -0.60 -14.96 11.05
CA LEU A 43 -1.55 -16.01 10.67
C LEU A 43 -1.97 -16.88 11.86
N ALA A 44 -1.03 -17.22 12.76
CA ALA A 44 -1.33 -17.98 13.98
C ALA A 44 -2.20 -17.20 14.96
N ILE A 45 -2.03 -15.88 15.08
CA ILE A 45 -2.90 -15.02 15.89
C ILE A 45 -4.29 -14.93 15.26
N SER A 46 -4.37 -14.65 13.97
CA SER A 46 -5.65 -14.49 13.26
C SER A 46 -6.47 -15.78 13.24
N SER A 47 -5.83 -16.94 13.16
CA SER A 47 -6.52 -18.25 13.20
C SER A 47 -7.19 -18.57 14.55
N ARG A 48 -6.83 -17.85 15.62
CA ARG A 48 -7.48 -17.97 16.93
C ARG A 48 -8.75 -17.13 17.06
N LEU A 49 -8.95 -16.20 16.11
CA LEU A 49 -10.19 -15.43 16.04
C LEU A 49 -11.29 -16.33 15.47
N ASP A 50 -12.48 -16.27 16.06
CA ASP A 50 -13.63 -17.06 15.57
C ASP A 50 -14.21 -16.45 14.27
N ASN A 51 -13.32 -16.14 13.32
CA ASN A 51 -13.66 -15.56 12.04
C ASN A 51 -12.59 -15.92 10.98
N ALA A 52 -12.83 -17.00 10.25
CA ALA A 52 -11.94 -17.48 9.19
C ALA A 52 -11.72 -16.45 8.04
N ARG A 53 -12.65 -15.49 7.86
CA ARG A 53 -12.55 -14.43 6.86
C ARG A 53 -11.30 -13.57 7.10
N ILE A 54 -10.99 -13.24 8.36
CA ILE A 54 -9.83 -12.42 8.72
C ILE A 54 -8.53 -13.10 8.30
N THR A 55 -8.36 -14.39 8.65
CA THR A 55 -7.15 -15.15 8.28
C THR A 55 -7.00 -15.27 6.76
N LYS A 56 -8.11 -15.53 6.06
CA LYS A 56 -8.12 -15.59 4.59
C LYS A 56 -7.73 -14.24 3.97
N ASP A 57 -8.29 -13.15 4.46
CA ASP A 57 -8.01 -11.81 3.94
C ASP A 57 -6.53 -11.44 4.17
N LEU A 58 -5.96 -11.73 5.34
CA LEU A 58 -4.53 -11.52 5.62
C LEU A 58 -3.62 -12.36 4.71
N ALA A 59 -3.93 -13.64 4.53
CA ALA A 59 -3.15 -14.50 3.64
C ALA A 59 -3.22 -14.04 2.19
N THR A 60 -4.41 -13.64 1.71
CA THR A 60 -4.58 -13.08 0.36
C THR A 60 -3.79 -11.80 0.19
N THR A 61 -3.80 -10.91 1.19
CA THR A 61 -3.02 -9.67 1.16
C THR A 61 -1.53 -9.95 1.04
N ALA A 62 -0.99 -10.89 1.83
CA ALA A 62 0.42 -11.26 1.75
C ALA A 62 0.80 -11.80 0.37
N MET A 63 -0.07 -12.62 -0.24
CA MET A 63 0.12 -13.12 -1.62
C MET A 63 0.13 -11.99 -2.64
N LEU A 64 -0.84 -11.08 -2.58
CA LEU A 64 -0.94 -9.95 -3.51
C LEU A 64 0.25 -8.99 -3.37
N MET A 65 0.69 -8.69 -2.15
CA MET A 65 1.86 -7.84 -1.93
C MET A 65 3.12 -8.46 -2.56
N SER A 66 3.34 -9.77 -2.37
CA SER A 66 4.45 -10.48 -3.01
C SER A 66 4.33 -10.51 -4.54
N GLU A 67 3.12 -10.67 -5.08
CA GLU A 67 2.89 -10.59 -6.53
C GLU A 67 3.19 -9.19 -7.05
N GLY A 68 2.83 -8.14 -6.31
CA GLY A 68 3.16 -6.76 -6.64
C GLY A 68 4.66 -6.51 -6.78
N GLU A 69 5.45 -7.01 -5.82
CA GLU A 69 6.92 -6.95 -5.86
C GLU A 69 7.49 -7.67 -7.09
N ILE A 70 7.01 -8.86 -7.40
CA ILE A 70 7.46 -9.63 -8.57
C ILE A 70 7.13 -8.89 -9.88
N ILE A 71 5.94 -8.28 -9.97
CA ILE A 71 5.54 -7.52 -11.15
C ILE A 71 6.42 -6.27 -11.28
N GLU A 72 6.65 -5.53 -10.19
CA GLU A 72 7.50 -4.34 -10.17
C GLU A 72 8.90 -4.65 -10.71
N GLY A 73 9.58 -5.65 -10.15
CA GLY A 73 10.93 -6.03 -10.59
C GLY A 73 10.99 -6.39 -12.10
N ARG A 74 9.97 -7.09 -12.62
CA ARG A 74 9.90 -7.40 -14.07
C ARG A 74 9.71 -6.15 -14.93
N LEU A 75 8.90 -5.20 -14.48
CA LEU A 75 8.66 -3.95 -15.18
C LEU A 75 9.92 -3.07 -15.19
N GLU A 76 10.65 -3.04 -14.07
CA GLU A 76 11.94 -2.34 -13.97
C GLU A 76 12.99 -2.96 -14.90
N GLU A 77 13.13 -4.27 -14.92
CA GLU A 77 14.04 -4.98 -15.82
C GLU A 77 13.70 -4.75 -17.31
N SER A 78 12.43 -4.81 -17.67
CA SER A 78 11.99 -4.61 -19.06
C SER A 78 12.05 -3.15 -19.50
N GLY A 79 11.89 -2.23 -18.55
CA GLY A 79 11.69 -0.81 -18.80
C GLY A 79 10.41 -0.52 -19.58
N ASP A 80 9.52 -1.50 -19.81
CA ASP A 80 8.25 -1.33 -20.52
C ASP A 80 7.08 -1.25 -19.55
N ILE A 81 6.68 -0.02 -19.20
CA ILE A 81 5.69 0.28 -18.20
C ILE A 81 4.61 1.23 -18.74
N THR A 82 3.35 0.95 -18.37
CA THR A 82 2.18 1.81 -18.61
C THR A 82 1.64 2.36 -17.29
N PHE A 83 0.72 3.34 -17.36
CA PHE A 83 0.00 3.83 -16.16
C PHE A 83 -0.83 2.74 -15.50
N ASP A 84 -1.41 1.83 -16.28
CA ASP A 84 -2.20 0.71 -15.75
C ASP A 84 -1.30 -0.30 -15.01
N ASP A 85 -0.10 -0.57 -15.53
CA ASP A 85 0.89 -1.42 -14.85
C ASP A 85 1.32 -0.80 -13.52
N TYR A 86 1.63 0.50 -13.51
CA TYR A 86 1.95 1.22 -12.30
C TYR A 86 0.81 1.17 -11.27
N LEU A 87 -0.42 1.44 -11.69
CA LEU A 87 -1.58 1.37 -10.79
C LEU A 87 -1.78 -0.03 -10.23
N LYS A 88 -1.55 -1.07 -11.04
CA LYS A 88 -1.63 -2.45 -10.58
C LYS A 88 -0.57 -2.77 -9.52
N VAL A 89 0.67 -2.34 -9.73
CA VAL A 89 1.75 -2.54 -8.76
C VAL A 89 1.43 -1.88 -7.44
N ILE A 90 1.08 -0.59 -7.44
CA ILE A 90 0.77 0.11 -6.18
C ILE A 90 -0.51 -0.40 -5.51
N GLU A 91 -1.49 -0.90 -6.29
CA GLU A 91 -2.66 -1.57 -5.73
C GLU A 91 -2.24 -2.82 -4.96
N TYR A 92 -1.42 -3.67 -5.56
CA TYR A 92 -1.01 -4.94 -4.96
C TYR A 92 -0.01 -4.73 -3.82
N LYS A 93 1.04 -3.96 -4.03
CA LYS A 93 2.13 -3.76 -3.07
C LYS A 93 1.70 -2.94 -1.85
N THR A 94 0.90 -1.90 -2.05
CA THR A 94 0.56 -0.92 -1.01
C THR A 94 -0.92 -0.91 -0.64
N ALA A 95 -1.83 -0.73 -1.61
CA ALA A 95 -3.23 -0.48 -1.30
C ALA A 95 -3.94 -1.67 -0.68
N THR A 96 -3.55 -2.91 -0.99
CA THR A 96 -4.10 -4.12 -0.34
C THR A 96 -3.91 -4.13 1.17
N ALA A 97 -2.80 -3.57 1.68
CA ALA A 97 -2.57 -3.47 3.12
C ALA A 97 -3.54 -2.47 3.80
N PHE A 98 -3.81 -1.34 3.15
CA PHE A 98 -4.81 -0.37 3.63
C PHE A 98 -6.22 -0.95 3.54
N GLU A 99 -6.54 -1.63 2.44
CA GLU A 99 -7.82 -2.30 2.21
C GLU A 99 -8.12 -3.31 3.30
N VAL A 100 -7.20 -4.25 3.55
CA VAL A 100 -7.38 -5.29 4.55
C VAL A 100 -7.46 -4.73 5.97
N ALA A 101 -6.66 -3.71 6.29
CA ALA A 101 -6.70 -3.09 7.60
C ALA A 101 -8.06 -2.44 7.89
N ALA A 102 -8.60 -1.69 6.93
CA ALA A 102 -9.91 -1.07 7.06
C ALA A 102 -11.05 -2.12 7.11
N ARG A 103 -10.98 -3.15 6.27
CA ARG A 103 -11.92 -4.26 6.24
C ARG A 103 -11.97 -5.02 7.56
N ILE A 104 -10.80 -5.41 8.09
CA ILE A 104 -10.71 -6.13 9.37
C ILE A 104 -11.24 -5.25 10.50
N GLY A 105 -10.97 -3.94 10.50
CA GLY A 105 -11.54 -3.00 11.45
C GLY A 105 -13.07 -3.06 11.46
N GLY A 106 -13.72 -3.05 10.29
CA GLY A 106 -15.17 -3.20 10.16
C GLY A 106 -15.69 -4.56 10.67
N ILE A 107 -14.98 -5.64 10.32
CA ILE A 107 -15.36 -7.00 10.77
C ILE A 107 -15.28 -7.11 12.30
N VAL A 108 -14.19 -6.66 12.92
CA VAL A 108 -13.96 -6.73 14.37
C VAL A 108 -14.95 -5.86 15.15
N ALA A 109 -15.35 -4.74 14.55
CA ALA A 109 -16.39 -3.85 15.11
C ALA A 109 -17.82 -4.42 14.96
N ASN A 110 -17.99 -5.60 14.37
CA ASN A 110 -19.29 -6.18 14.01
C ASN A 110 -20.14 -5.25 13.12
N GLY A 111 -19.48 -4.54 12.21
CA GLY A 111 -20.15 -3.70 11.20
C GLY A 111 -21.04 -4.53 10.27
N THR A 112 -22.03 -3.88 9.70
CA THR A 112 -22.84 -4.48 8.60
C THR A 112 -21.97 -4.75 7.38
N GLU A 113 -22.38 -5.65 6.49
CA GLU A 113 -21.62 -5.91 5.25
C GLU A 113 -21.46 -4.63 4.42
N GLU A 114 -22.46 -3.74 4.42
CA GLU A 114 -22.39 -2.45 3.72
C GLU A 114 -21.30 -1.54 4.31
N GLU A 115 -21.17 -1.48 5.64
CA GLU A 115 -20.12 -0.73 6.33
C GLU A 115 -18.74 -1.36 6.09
N ILE A 116 -18.65 -2.69 6.11
CA ILE A 116 -17.40 -3.41 5.81
C ILE A 116 -16.97 -3.15 4.37
N GLU A 117 -17.88 -3.20 3.39
CA GLU A 117 -17.59 -2.88 2.00
C GLU A 117 -17.17 -1.41 1.83
N ALA A 118 -17.83 -0.49 2.53
CA ALA A 118 -17.49 0.92 2.51
C ALA A 118 -16.09 1.17 3.06
N LEU A 119 -15.73 0.56 4.20
CA LEU A 119 -14.39 0.65 4.77
C LEU A 119 -13.34 0.00 3.85
N THR A 120 -13.66 -1.13 3.23
CA THR A 120 -12.80 -1.82 2.26
C THR A 120 -12.47 -0.90 1.08
N GLY A 121 -13.51 -0.32 0.46
CA GLY A 121 -13.34 0.62 -0.65
C GLY A 121 -12.61 1.90 -0.24
N TYR A 122 -12.86 2.42 0.97
CA TYR A 122 -12.10 3.53 1.53
C TYR A 122 -10.61 3.18 1.65
N GLY A 123 -10.28 2.05 2.28
CA GLY A 123 -8.90 1.62 2.48
C GLY A 123 -8.15 1.44 1.16
N LYS A 124 -8.74 0.73 0.20
CA LYS A 124 -8.16 0.55 -1.13
C LYS A 124 -7.80 1.87 -1.81
N ASN A 125 -8.76 2.79 -1.91
CA ASN A 125 -8.56 4.05 -2.61
C ASN A 125 -7.63 5.00 -1.84
N LEU A 126 -7.66 4.99 -0.51
CA LEU A 126 -6.70 5.73 0.31
C LEU A 126 -5.28 5.21 0.11
N GLY A 127 -5.08 3.89 0.06
CA GLY A 127 -3.77 3.28 -0.15
C GLY A 127 -3.16 3.64 -1.51
N ILE A 128 -3.96 3.63 -2.58
CA ILE A 128 -3.53 4.09 -3.90
C ILE A 128 -3.15 5.58 -3.87
N ALA A 129 -4.01 6.44 -3.30
CA ALA A 129 -3.73 7.87 -3.18
C ALA A 129 -2.47 8.14 -2.33
N TYR A 130 -2.27 7.38 -1.24
CA TYR A 130 -1.09 7.47 -0.40
C TYR A 130 0.19 7.17 -1.19
N GLN A 131 0.22 6.08 -1.96
CA GLN A 131 1.41 5.71 -2.73
C GLN A 131 1.70 6.72 -3.84
N ILE A 132 0.67 7.15 -4.60
CA ILE A 132 0.86 8.19 -5.63
C ILE A 132 1.46 9.47 -5.03
N ARG A 133 0.97 9.89 -3.85
CA ARG A 133 1.52 11.07 -3.16
C ARG A 133 2.97 10.86 -2.75
N ASP A 134 3.30 9.70 -2.19
CA ASP A 134 4.64 9.36 -1.75
C ASP A 134 5.63 9.41 -2.93
N ASP A 135 5.26 8.81 -4.05
CA ASP A 135 6.04 8.81 -5.29
C ASP A 135 6.21 10.23 -5.88
N LEU A 136 5.17 11.07 -5.82
CA LEU A 136 5.26 12.48 -6.23
C LEU A 136 6.23 13.30 -5.36
N LEU A 137 6.36 12.96 -4.07
CA LEU A 137 7.30 13.63 -3.16
C LEU A 137 8.74 13.14 -3.37
N ASP A 138 8.91 11.86 -3.65
CA ASP A 138 10.21 11.19 -3.76
C ASP A 138 10.71 11.03 -5.20
N TRP A 139 10.10 11.72 -6.17
CA TRP A 139 10.35 11.58 -7.61
C TRP A 139 11.81 11.76 -8.05
N LYS A 140 12.69 12.26 -7.19
CA LYS A 140 14.12 12.45 -7.49
C LYS A 140 14.94 11.15 -7.43
N ASN A 141 14.36 10.07 -6.93
CA ASN A 141 15.03 8.78 -6.88
C ASN A 141 14.92 8.07 -8.24
N GLU A 142 16.01 8.07 -9.02
CA GLU A 142 16.01 7.76 -10.46
C GLU A 142 15.69 6.29 -10.82
N GLU A 143 15.73 5.38 -9.87
CA GLU A 143 15.61 3.93 -10.11
C GLU A 143 14.19 3.39 -9.89
N LYS A 144 13.28 4.18 -9.33
CA LYS A 144 11.91 3.73 -9.01
C LYS A 144 11.01 3.67 -10.24
N LEU A 145 10.06 2.73 -10.21
CA LEU A 145 9.05 2.48 -11.24
C LEU A 145 8.32 3.75 -11.69
N PHE A 146 7.98 4.65 -10.75
CA PHE A 146 7.38 5.94 -11.04
C PHE A 146 8.23 6.79 -11.99
N ASN A 147 9.54 6.85 -11.76
CA ASN A 147 10.44 7.63 -12.61
C ASN A 147 10.61 7.04 -14.01
N LEU A 148 10.58 5.72 -14.13
CA LEU A 148 10.56 5.04 -15.42
C LEU A 148 9.30 5.41 -16.21
N LEU A 149 8.14 5.43 -15.54
CA LEU A 149 6.87 5.83 -16.13
C LEU A 149 6.89 7.29 -16.62
N ILE A 150 7.40 8.22 -15.79
CA ILE A 150 7.49 9.64 -16.15
C ILE A 150 8.47 9.87 -17.30
N LYS A 151 9.63 9.20 -17.31
CA LYS A 151 10.62 9.29 -18.39
C LYS A 151 10.08 8.83 -19.75
N LYS A 152 9.11 7.91 -19.77
CA LYS A 152 8.42 7.46 -21.01
C LYS A 152 7.35 8.41 -21.52
N SER A 153 6.87 9.34 -20.72
CA SER A 153 5.93 10.35 -21.15
C SER A 153 6.58 11.27 -22.19
N VAL A 154 5.81 11.67 -23.21
CA VAL A 154 6.30 12.55 -24.27
C VAL A 154 6.81 13.88 -23.70
N ASP A 155 6.09 14.42 -22.70
CA ASP A 155 6.56 15.51 -21.82
C ASP A 155 6.45 15.01 -20.37
N PRO A 156 7.53 15.03 -19.59
CA PRO A 156 7.47 14.68 -18.16
C PRO A 156 6.40 15.43 -17.38
N ARG A 157 6.09 16.68 -17.76
CA ARG A 157 5.02 17.48 -17.12
C ARG A 157 3.65 16.86 -17.30
N ASP A 158 3.38 16.26 -18.45
CA ASP A 158 2.11 15.57 -18.68
C ASP A 158 1.97 14.34 -17.80
N GLY A 159 3.07 13.61 -17.60
CA GLY A 159 3.13 12.49 -16.65
C GLY A 159 2.81 12.93 -15.21
N PHE A 160 3.45 14.01 -14.74
CA PHE A 160 3.17 14.57 -13.41
C PHE A 160 1.73 15.06 -13.27
N ASN A 161 1.21 15.79 -14.26
CA ASN A 161 -0.18 16.25 -14.26
C ASN A 161 -1.16 15.08 -14.17
N LYS A 162 -0.90 14.00 -14.92
CA LYS A 162 -1.70 12.77 -14.86
C LYS A 162 -1.69 12.13 -13.48
N MET A 163 -0.52 12.09 -12.83
CA MET A 163 -0.41 11.55 -11.47
C MET A 163 -1.14 12.41 -10.45
N GLU A 164 -1.07 13.75 -10.56
CA GLU A 164 -1.87 14.67 -9.71
C GLU A 164 -3.38 14.48 -9.91
N GLU A 165 -3.82 14.25 -11.16
CA GLU A 165 -5.23 13.93 -11.44
C GLU A 165 -5.65 12.62 -10.80
N LEU A 166 -4.85 11.56 -10.93
CA LEU A 166 -5.11 10.26 -10.29
C LEU A 166 -5.13 10.39 -8.76
N LEU A 167 -4.19 11.14 -8.17
CA LEU A 167 -4.19 11.40 -6.73
C LEU A 167 -5.52 12.01 -6.25
N LYS A 168 -6.02 13.02 -6.97
CA LYS A 168 -7.31 13.66 -6.67
C LYS A 168 -8.46 12.67 -6.84
N GLU A 169 -8.47 11.91 -7.93
CA GLU A 169 -9.50 10.93 -8.25
C GLU A 169 -9.62 9.88 -7.14
N TYR A 170 -8.50 9.25 -6.73
CA TYR A 170 -8.50 8.22 -5.70
C TYR A 170 -8.80 8.78 -4.30
N SER A 171 -8.35 10.00 -3.99
CA SER A 171 -8.75 10.69 -2.75
C SER A 171 -10.26 10.95 -2.68
N GLU A 172 -10.88 11.36 -3.80
CA GLU A 172 -12.35 11.54 -3.85
C GLU A 172 -13.10 10.21 -3.80
N LYS A 173 -12.60 9.16 -4.46
CA LYS A 173 -13.17 7.81 -4.33
C LYS A 173 -13.14 7.33 -2.88
N ALA A 174 -12.03 7.50 -2.17
CA ALA A 174 -11.94 7.17 -0.74
C ALA A 174 -13.00 7.94 0.07
N ARG A 175 -13.17 9.25 -0.18
CA ARG A 175 -14.18 10.08 0.47
C ARG A 175 -15.61 9.61 0.19
N LEU A 176 -15.90 9.21 -1.05
CA LEU A 176 -17.23 8.71 -1.43
C LEU A 176 -17.58 7.41 -0.67
N PHE A 177 -16.64 6.51 -0.51
CA PHE A 177 -16.84 5.31 0.32
C PHE A 177 -17.05 5.66 1.78
N LEU A 178 -16.24 6.57 2.33
CA LEU A 178 -16.33 6.96 3.74
C LEU A 178 -17.65 7.67 4.07
N ARG A 179 -18.30 8.36 3.12
CA ARG A 179 -19.63 8.96 3.31
C ARG A 179 -20.73 7.95 3.70
N LYS A 180 -20.54 6.67 3.35
CA LYS A 180 -21.50 5.61 3.72
C LYS A 180 -21.39 5.18 5.19
N ILE A 181 -20.34 5.58 5.89
CA ILE A 181 -20.13 5.28 7.30
C ILE A 181 -20.81 6.34 8.15
N PRO A 182 -21.51 5.95 9.25
CA PRO A 182 -22.12 6.90 10.18
C PRO A 182 -21.13 7.90 10.75
N ASP A 183 -21.61 9.13 11.02
CA ASP A 183 -20.77 10.19 11.57
C ASP A 183 -20.38 9.89 13.01
N ASN A 184 -19.07 9.90 13.27
CA ASN A 184 -18.47 9.75 14.59
C ASN A 184 -17.02 10.28 14.57
N GLU A 185 -16.36 10.31 15.72
CA GLU A 185 -14.99 10.77 15.86
C GLU A 185 -14.00 9.94 15.00
N ALA A 186 -14.19 8.62 14.92
CA ALA A 186 -13.33 7.74 14.11
C ALA A 186 -13.43 8.11 12.62
N LYS A 187 -14.64 8.37 12.10
CA LYS A 187 -14.83 8.82 10.72
C LYS A 187 -14.12 10.15 10.46
N MET A 188 -14.17 11.10 11.38
CA MET A 188 -13.43 12.38 11.24
C MET A 188 -11.93 12.13 11.14
N ASN A 189 -11.37 11.21 11.92
CA ASN A 189 -9.95 10.84 11.85
C ASN A 189 -9.61 10.19 10.52
N LEU A 190 -10.49 9.35 9.95
CA LEU A 190 -10.31 8.77 8.62
C LEU A 190 -10.38 9.83 7.51
N GLU A 191 -11.21 10.86 7.65
CA GLU A 191 -11.24 12.02 6.73
C GLU A 191 -9.95 12.84 6.78
N GLU A 192 -9.33 13.00 7.96
CA GLU A 192 -8.02 13.66 8.09
C GLU A 192 -6.92 12.89 7.35
N LEU A 193 -6.95 11.56 7.32
CA LEU A 193 -6.02 10.77 6.52
C LEU A 193 -6.17 11.05 5.02
N ILE A 194 -7.41 11.22 4.51
CA ILE A 194 -7.61 11.62 3.11
C ILE A 194 -7.03 13.02 2.86
N LYS A 195 -7.23 13.95 3.79
CA LYS A 195 -6.64 15.30 3.67
C LYS A 195 -5.12 15.23 3.64
N PHE A 196 -4.52 14.40 4.50
CA PHE A 196 -3.08 14.20 4.51
C PHE A 196 -2.55 13.72 3.15
N THR A 197 -3.24 12.80 2.46
CA THR A 197 -2.84 12.36 1.11
C THR A 197 -3.05 13.44 0.05
N SER A 198 -3.98 14.37 0.25
CA SER A 198 -4.37 15.39 -0.72
C SER A 198 -3.54 16.68 -0.63
N PHE A 199 -2.74 16.89 0.42
CA PHE A 199 -1.89 18.08 0.55
C PHE A 199 -0.75 18.04 -0.47
N LYS A 200 -0.67 19.10 -1.30
CA LYS A 200 0.54 19.42 -2.04
C LYS A 200 1.67 19.71 -1.03
N ALA A 201 2.79 19.07 -1.23
CA ALA A 201 4.03 19.38 -0.51
C ALA A 201 4.53 20.77 -0.88
#